data_f111d22ba38f3f1c578c0ba3aecc8e5a
#
_entry.id   f111d22ba38f3f1c578c0ba3aecc8e5a
#
_cell.length_a   1.000
_cell.length_b   1.000
_cell.length_c   1.000
_cell.angle_alpha   90.00
_cell.angle_beta   90.00
_cell.angle_gamma   90.00
#
_symmetry.space_group_name_H-M   'P 1'
#
loop_
_entity.id
_entity.type
_entity.pdbx_description
1 polymer ?
#
loop_
_entity_poly.entity_id
_entity_poly.type
_entity_poly.pdbx_seq_one_letter_code
_entity_poly.pdbx_strand_id
1 'polypeptide(L)'
;MRSGYLPYWHALTTTEAAALAARDLDRVAAKFAVDSFWRDLVTFTWNLKTVEGRDGIKDMLGERLDETDPSGFRTTETPDEADGVTSAWIEFETATSRGKGHLRLKDDQAWTLLTTMQELKGHEERQGATRIQGAVHGSNADTQNWAEKREMEENELGYTVQPYALIVGGGQGGIALGARFRQLGVPAIVVDRGNRPGDQWRGRYKSLCLHDPVWYDHLPYLPFPPN
;
A
#
# COMPACT_ATOMS: atom_id res chain seq x y z
N MET A 1 -26.89 13.60 -21.76
CA MET A 1 -26.72 12.72 -20.61
C MET A 1 -27.11 11.32 -21.01
N ARG A 2 -26.17 10.43 -21.28
CA ARG A 2 -26.46 9.04 -21.68
C ARG A 2 -26.42 8.16 -20.43
N SER A 3 -27.59 7.84 -19.92
CA SER A 3 -27.83 6.95 -18.77
C SER A 3 -27.49 5.47 -19.03
N GLY A 4 -26.65 5.16 -20.02
CA GLY A 4 -26.39 3.78 -20.45
C GLY A 4 -25.07 3.16 -19.95
N TYR A 5 -24.19 3.93 -19.30
CA TYR A 5 -22.83 3.46 -18.96
C TYR A 5 -22.71 2.67 -17.66
N LEU A 6 -23.55 2.92 -16.66
CA LEU A 6 -23.54 2.19 -15.39
C LEU A 6 -23.74 0.66 -15.55
N PRO A 7 -24.69 0.18 -16.39
CA PRO A 7 -24.83 -1.26 -16.64
C PRO A 7 -23.62 -1.91 -17.31
N TYR A 8 -22.94 -1.16 -18.20
CA TYR A 8 -21.80 -1.67 -18.97
C TYR A 8 -20.56 -1.89 -18.10
N TRP A 9 -20.26 -0.95 -17.21
CA TRP A 9 -19.16 -1.07 -16.26
C TRP A 9 -19.39 -2.21 -15.26
N HIS A 10 -20.60 -2.38 -14.80
CA HIS A 10 -20.95 -3.51 -13.92
C HIS A 10 -20.84 -4.85 -14.67
N ALA A 11 -21.19 -4.88 -15.95
CA ALA A 11 -21.03 -6.06 -16.79
C ALA A 11 -19.55 -6.37 -17.09
N LEU A 12 -18.71 -5.35 -17.34
CA LEU A 12 -17.26 -5.53 -17.51
C LEU A 12 -16.63 -6.11 -16.25
N THR A 13 -16.81 -5.48 -15.10
CA THR A 13 -16.22 -5.96 -13.83
C THR A 13 -16.72 -7.35 -13.44
N THR A 14 -17.99 -7.68 -13.67
CA THR A 14 -18.54 -9.02 -13.41
C THR A 14 -18.08 -10.07 -14.41
N THR A 15 -17.98 -9.72 -15.69
CA THR A 15 -17.56 -10.66 -16.74
C THR A 15 -16.08 -10.98 -16.65
N GLU A 16 -15.25 -10.00 -16.32
CA GLU A 16 -13.80 -10.17 -16.11
C GLU A 16 -13.50 -10.90 -14.82
N ALA A 17 -14.19 -10.58 -13.73
CA ALA A 17 -14.13 -11.34 -12.50
C ALA A 17 -14.51 -12.81 -12.70
N ALA A 18 -15.52 -13.10 -13.52
CA ALA A 18 -15.89 -14.47 -13.86
C ALA A 18 -14.83 -15.18 -14.71
N ALA A 19 -14.17 -14.48 -15.65
CA ALA A 19 -13.06 -15.05 -16.43
C ALA A 19 -11.83 -15.31 -15.57
N LEU A 20 -11.49 -14.41 -14.64
CA LEU A 20 -10.42 -14.61 -13.67
C LEU A 20 -10.74 -15.79 -12.74
N ALA A 21 -11.96 -15.87 -12.21
CA ALA A 21 -12.39 -16.98 -11.37
C ALA A 21 -12.37 -18.32 -12.12
N ALA A 22 -12.68 -18.33 -13.41
CA ALA A 22 -12.61 -19.49 -14.28
C ALA A 22 -11.20 -19.83 -14.76
N ARG A 23 -10.18 -19.03 -14.42
CA ARG A 23 -8.79 -19.16 -14.90
C ARG A 23 -8.66 -19.13 -16.43
N ASP A 24 -9.60 -18.48 -17.11
CA ASP A 24 -9.59 -18.31 -18.57
C ASP A 24 -8.69 -17.13 -18.97
N LEU A 25 -7.37 -17.39 -18.96
CA LEU A 25 -6.36 -16.38 -19.21
C LEU A 25 -6.45 -15.77 -20.62
N ASP A 26 -6.87 -16.56 -21.62
CA ASP A 26 -7.06 -16.05 -22.97
C ASP A 26 -8.21 -15.05 -23.04
N ARG A 27 -9.29 -15.35 -22.35
CA ARG A 27 -10.44 -14.45 -22.26
C ARG A 27 -10.10 -13.19 -21.48
N VAL A 28 -9.33 -13.29 -20.41
CA VAL A 28 -8.84 -12.12 -19.63
C VAL A 28 -7.92 -11.26 -20.49
N ALA A 29 -6.91 -11.86 -21.12
CA ALA A 29 -5.96 -11.14 -21.96
C ALA A 29 -6.64 -10.46 -23.18
N ALA A 30 -7.66 -11.06 -23.76
CA ALA A 30 -8.43 -10.49 -24.87
C ALA A 30 -9.15 -9.18 -24.51
N LYS A 31 -9.36 -8.90 -23.21
CA LYS A 31 -9.94 -7.65 -22.71
C LYS A 31 -8.96 -6.49 -22.70
N PHE A 32 -7.70 -6.77 -22.81
CA PHE A 32 -6.67 -5.73 -22.90
C PHE A 32 -6.41 -5.33 -24.35
N ALA A 33 -6.04 -4.08 -24.56
CA ALA A 33 -5.55 -3.61 -25.84
C ALA A 33 -4.23 -4.32 -26.20
N VAL A 34 -3.86 -4.34 -27.48
CA VAL A 34 -2.61 -4.97 -27.91
C VAL A 34 -1.40 -4.22 -27.34
N ASP A 35 -1.49 -2.89 -27.26
CA ASP A 35 -0.49 -1.97 -26.70
C ASP A 35 -0.81 -1.59 -25.24
N SER A 36 -1.31 -2.53 -24.46
CA SER A 36 -1.71 -2.31 -23.07
C SER A 36 -0.56 -2.42 -22.10
N PHE A 37 -0.76 -1.82 -20.91
CA PHE A 37 0.21 -1.86 -19.80
C PHE A 37 -0.52 -2.18 -18.49
N TRP A 38 0.04 -3.12 -17.73
CA TRP A 38 -0.38 -3.35 -16.36
C TRP A 38 0.78 -3.09 -15.41
N ARG A 39 0.63 -2.06 -14.60
CA ARG A 39 1.58 -1.76 -13.52
C ARG A 39 1.06 -2.31 -12.21
N ASP A 40 1.80 -3.23 -11.62
CA ASP A 40 1.53 -3.78 -10.31
C ASP A 40 2.45 -3.17 -9.25
N LEU A 41 1.86 -2.73 -8.16
CA LEU A 41 2.56 -2.26 -6.97
C LEU A 41 2.29 -3.26 -5.84
N VAL A 42 3.10 -4.32 -5.81
CA VAL A 42 3.17 -5.40 -4.81
C VAL A 42 1.92 -6.26 -4.60
N THR A 43 0.85 -6.09 -5.36
CA THR A 43 -0.42 -6.81 -5.12
C THR A 43 -0.40 -8.22 -5.69
N PHE A 44 -0.01 -8.36 -6.96
CA PHE A 44 0.06 -9.65 -7.67
C PHE A 44 1.45 -10.24 -7.64
N THR A 45 2.46 -9.40 -7.78
CA THR A 45 3.84 -9.84 -8.03
C THR A 45 4.77 -9.73 -6.83
N TRP A 46 4.30 -9.15 -5.72
CA TRP A 46 5.13 -8.78 -4.58
C TRP A 46 6.33 -7.91 -4.98
N ASN A 47 6.19 -7.21 -6.11
CA ASN A 47 7.22 -6.36 -6.69
C ASN A 47 6.58 -5.12 -7.33
N LEU A 48 7.38 -4.12 -7.66
CA LEU A 48 7.01 -3.01 -8.54
C LEU A 48 7.30 -3.45 -9.97
N LYS A 49 6.28 -3.99 -10.65
CA LYS A 49 6.43 -4.58 -11.98
C LYS A 49 5.47 -3.93 -12.97
N THR A 50 5.95 -3.68 -14.17
CA THR A 50 5.10 -3.34 -15.31
C THR A 50 5.21 -4.47 -16.33
N VAL A 51 4.07 -4.96 -16.79
CA VAL A 51 3.97 -5.90 -17.91
C VAL A 51 3.28 -5.22 -19.08
N GLU A 52 3.69 -5.58 -20.29
CA GLU A 52 3.25 -4.95 -21.53
C GLU A 52 2.58 -5.96 -22.43
N GLY A 53 1.50 -5.55 -23.06
CA GLY A 53 0.74 -6.33 -24.02
C GLY A 53 0.04 -7.54 -23.42
N ARG A 54 -0.79 -8.18 -24.24
CA ARG A 54 -1.62 -9.33 -23.84
C ARG A 54 -0.82 -10.51 -23.37
N ASP A 55 0.29 -10.82 -24.05
CA ASP A 55 1.11 -11.98 -23.73
C ASP A 55 1.79 -11.81 -22.36
N GLY A 56 2.41 -10.65 -22.10
CA GLY A 56 3.02 -10.37 -20.80
C GLY A 56 2.02 -10.39 -19.64
N ILE A 57 0.79 -9.90 -19.88
CA ILE A 57 -0.29 -9.94 -18.89
C ILE A 57 -0.74 -11.39 -18.64
N LYS A 58 -0.88 -12.18 -19.69
CA LYS A 58 -1.25 -13.59 -19.61
C LYS A 58 -0.20 -14.39 -18.84
N ASP A 59 1.07 -14.18 -19.14
CA ASP A 59 2.20 -14.85 -18.48
C ASP A 59 2.21 -14.50 -16.97
N MET A 60 2.11 -13.22 -16.63
CA MET A 60 2.05 -12.77 -15.23
C MET A 60 0.87 -13.41 -14.48
N LEU A 61 -0.30 -13.41 -15.06
CA LEU A 61 -1.48 -14.04 -14.45
C LEU A 61 -1.31 -15.55 -14.32
N GLY A 62 -0.76 -16.23 -15.32
CA GLY A 62 -0.47 -17.66 -15.28
C GLY A 62 0.45 -18.05 -14.13
N GLU A 63 1.42 -17.19 -13.80
CA GLU A 63 2.34 -17.40 -12.68
C GLU A 63 1.74 -17.08 -11.31
N ARG A 64 0.77 -16.16 -11.23
CA ARG A 64 0.38 -15.52 -9.96
C ARG A 64 -1.07 -15.72 -9.56
N LEU A 65 -1.94 -16.11 -10.50
CA LEU A 65 -3.39 -16.12 -10.26
C LEU A 65 -3.81 -17.10 -9.16
N ASP A 66 -3.13 -18.25 -9.06
CA ASP A 66 -3.43 -19.27 -8.04
C ASP A 66 -3.09 -18.80 -6.62
N GLU A 67 -2.00 -18.06 -6.47
CA GLU A 67 -1.59 -17.51 -5.17
C GLU A 67 -2.41 -16.29 -4.78
N THR A 68 -2.76 -15.45 -5.76
CA THR A 68 -3.43 -14.17 -5.49
C THR A 68 -4.94 -14.32 -5.36
N ASP A 69 -5.56 -15.23 -6.10
CA ASP A 69 -7.01 -15.48 -6.13
C ASP A 69 -7.86 -14.20 -6.07
N PRO A 70 -7.72 -13.30 -7.07
CA PRO A 70 -8.34 -11.99 -7.04
C PRO A 70 -9.86 -12.08 -7.19
N SER A 71 -10.57 -11.27 -6.41
CA SER A 71 -12.04 -11.28 -6.34
C SER A 71 -12.59 -9.92 -5.94
N GLY A 72 -13.93 -9.80 -5.91
CA GLY A 72 -14.61 -8.61 -5.35
C GLY A 72 -14.38 -7.31 -6.11
N PHE A 73 -14.08 -7.38 -7.41
CA PHE A 73 -13.85 -6.19 -8.22
C PHE A 73 -15.07 -5.29 -8.28
N ARG A 74 -14.88 -4.02 -7.96
CA ARG A 74 -15.94 -3.00 -8.03
C ARG A 74 -15.35 -1.63 -8.33
N THR A 75 -16.11 -0.78 -9.00
CA THR A 75 -15.79 0.66 -9.14
C THR A 75 -16.12 1.39 -7.84
N THR A 76 -15.28 2.33 -7.43
CA THR A 76 -15.49 3.14 -6.22
C THR A 76 -16.18 4.46 -6.46
N GLU A 77 -16.20 4.90 -7.72
CA GLU A 77 -16.78 6.16 -8.16
C GLU A 77 -17.35 6.04 -9.57
N THR A 78 -18.07 7.05 -10.00
CA THR A 78 -18.54 7.13 -11.40
C THR A 78 -17.32 7.27 -12.31
N PRO A 79 -17.19 6.42 -13.35
CA PRO A 79 -16.14 6.56 -14.35
C PRO A 79 -16.14 7.94 -15.01
N ASP A 80 -14.96 8.46 -15.28
CA ASP A 80 -14.74 9.69 -16.02
C ASP A 80 -14.39 9.39 -17.46
N GLU A 81 -14.89 10.21 -18.41
CA GLU A 81 -14.61 10.06 -19.83
C GLU A 81 -14.06 11.37 -20.39
N ALA A 82 -12.82 11.30 -20.88
CA ALA A 82 -12.14 12.42 -21.50
C ALA A 82 -11.26 11.93 -22.67
N ASP A 83 -11.29 12.65 -23.79
CA ASP A 83 -10.47 12.39 -24.98
C ASP A 83 -10.55 10.94 -25.51
N GLY A 84 -11.73 10.33 -25.45
CA GLY A 84 -11.95 8.95 -25.89
C GLY A 84 -11.36 7.89 -24.96
N VAL A 85 -10.96 8.27 -23.75
CA VAL A 85 -10.50 7.37 -22.70
C VAL A 85 -11.48 7.41 -21.54
N THR A 86 -11.94 6.24 -21.11
CA THR A 86 -12.76 6.11 -19.92
C THR A 86 -11.89 5.61 -18.76
N SER A 87 -11.90 6.29 -17.64
CA SER A 87 -11.11 5.98 -16.46
C SER A 87 -11.98 5.72 -15.24
N ALA A 88 -11.56 4.76 -14.40
CA ALA A 88 -12.24 4.45 -13.16
C ALA A 88 -11.27 3.96 -12.10
N TRP A 89 -11.52 4.34 -10.86
CA TRP A 89 -10.93 3.70 -9.70
C TRP A 89 -11.70 2.43 -9.36
N ILE A 90 -10.97 1.38 -9.08
CA ILE A 90 -11.51 0.07 -8.71
C ILE A 90 -10.95 -0.36 -7.37
N GLU A 91 -11.73 -1.13 -6.65
CA GLU A 91 -11.28 -1.91 -5.49
C GLU A 91 -11.46 -3.39 -5.78
N PHE A 92 -10.61 -4.20 -5.17
CA PHE A 92 -10.63 -5.64 -5.27
C PHE A 92 -9.94 -6.27 -4.07
N GLU A 93 -10.06 -7.57 -3.94
CA GLU A 93 -9.39 -8.35 -2.91
C GLU A 93 -8.55 -9.46 -3.56
N THR A 94 -7.51 -9.87 -2.87
CA THR A 94 -6.78 -11.11 -3.15
C THR A 94 -6.96 -12.07 -1.97
N ALA A 95 -6.38 -13.26 -2.06
CA ALA A 95 -6.37 -14.21 -0.93
C ALA A 95 -5.82 -13.56 0.35
N THR A 96 -4.79 -12.72 0.22
CA THR A 96 -4.02 -12.16 1.36
C THR A 96 -4.17 -10.66 1.56
N SER A 97 -4.75 -9.93 0.60
CA SER A 97 -4.74 -8.46 0.65
C SER A 97 -6.02 -7.82 0.13
N ARG A 98 -6.19 -6.53 0.43
CA ARG A 98 -7.13 -5.63 -0.23
C ARG A 98 -6.36 -4.69 -1.11
N GLY A 99 -6.84 -4.53 -2.34
CA GLY A 99 -6.19 -3.74 -3.36
C GLY A 99 -7.07 -2.62 -3.89
N LYS A 100 -6.41 -1.61 -4.43
CA LYS A 100 -7.02 -0.54 -5.20
C LYS A 100 -6.34 -0.47 -6.57
N GLY A 101 -7.10 -0.14 -7.60
CA GLY A 101 -6.55 0.00 -8.95
C GLY A 101 -7.12 1.20 -9.66
N HIS A 102 -6.42 1.60 -10.70
CA HIS A 102 -6.89 2.60 -11.66
C HIS A 102 -6.90 1.98 -13.05
N LEU A 103 -8.08 1.82 -13.63
CA LEU A 103 -8.30 1.22 -14.93
C LEU A 103 -8.62 2.33 -15.95
N ARG A 104 -7.95 2.30 -17.09
CA ARG A 104 -8.25 3.16 -18.21
C ARG A 104 -8.58 2.31 -19.44
N LEU A 105 -9.72 2.59 -20.03
CA LEU A 105 -10.17 1.92 -21.25
C LEU A 105 -10.02 2.86 -22.46
N LYS A 106 -9.64 2.28 -23.57
CA LYS A 106 -9.67 2.90 -24.88
C LYS A 106 -10.32 1.90 -25.84
N ASP A 107 -11.29 2.35 -26.63
CA ASP A 107 -12.05 1.49 -27.53
C ASP A 107 -12.62 0.23 -26.84
N ASP A 108 -13.16 0.41 -25.62
CA ASP A 108 -13.71 -0.65 -24.77
C ASP A 108 -12.71 -1.76 -24.34
N GLN A 109 -11.41 -1.53 -24.50
CA GLN A 109 -10.35 -2.42 -24.05
C GLN A 109 -9.51 -1.76 -22.97
N ALA A 110 -9.04 -2.57 -22.00
CA ALA A 110 -8.14 -2.11 -20.97
C ALA A 110 -6.79 -1.70 -21.61
N TRP A 111 -6.55 -0.41 -21.61
CA TRP A 111 -5.30 0.15 -22.12
C TRP A 111 -4.24 0.25 -21.04
N THR A 112 -4.60 0.81 -19.87
CA THR A 112 -3.70 0.81 -18.73
C THR A 112 -4.42 0.35 -17.47
N LEU A 113 -3.77 -0.50 -16.71
CA LEU A 113 -4.22 -0.94 -15.39
C LEU A 113 -3.10 -0.71 -14.38
N LEU A 114 -3.42 0.00 -13.32
CA LEU A 114 -2.61 0.08 -12.11
C LEU A 114 -3.27 -0.79 -11.05
N THR A 115 -2.51 -1.60 -10.35
CA THR A 115 -2.94 -2.29 -9.13
C THR A 115 -1.98 -1.99 -8.00
N THR A 116 -2.51 -1.76 -6.79
CA THR A 116 -1.72 -1.47 -5.61
C THR A 116 -2.33 -2.14 -4.39
N MET A 117 -1.48 -2.78 -3.58
CA MET A 117 -1.89 -3.30 -2.28
C MET A 117 -2.12 -2.14 -1.32
N GLN A 118 -3.26 -2.15 -0.64
CA GLN A 118 -3.59 -1.18 0.39
C GLN A 118 -3.38 -1.75 1.79
N GLU A 119 -3.81 -3.00 2.00
CA GLU A 119 -3.76 -3.66 3.29
C GLU A 119 -3.50 -5.15 3.14
N LEU A 120 -2.79 -5.73 4.10
CA LEU A 120 -2.72 -7.18 4.31
C LEU A 120 -3.87 -7.61 5.22
N LYS A 121 -4.63 -8.61 4.80
CA LYS A 121 -5.71 -9.18 5.61
C LYS A 121 -5.16 -9.80 6.89
N GLY A 122 -5.77 -9.45 8.03
CA GLY A 122 -5.32 -9.88 9.35
C GLY A 122 -4.15 -9.08 9.92
N HIS A 123 -3.61 -8.11 9.15
CA HIS A 123 -2.53 -7.22 9.56
C HIS A 123 -2.85 -5.76 9.24
N GLU A 124 -4.11 -5.42 9.32
CA GLU A 124 -4.59 -4.08 9.04
C GLU A 124 -4.06 -3.08 10.07
N GLU A 125 -3.76 -1.87 9.61
CA GLU A 125 -3.41 -0.79 10.51
C GLU A 125 -4.61 -0.40 11.37
N ARG A 126 -4.39 -0.26 12.66
CA ARG A 126 -5.41 0.21 13.58
C ARG A 126 -5.72 1.68 13.33
N GLN A 127 -6.96 1.96 12.96
CA GLN A 127 -7.43 3.32 12.60
C GLN A 127 -8.72 3.68 13.36
N GLY A 128 -9.04 4.96 13.39
CA GLY A 128 -10.26 5.45 14.00
C GLY A 128 -10.40 5.03 15.47
N ALA A 129 -11.46 4.35 15.81
CA ALA A 129 -11.74 3.89 17.17
C ALA A 129 -10.77 2.78 17.67
N THR A 130 -10.14 2.05 16.76
CA THR A 130 -9.22 0.96 17.08
C THR A 130 -7.75 1.37 17.10
N ARG A 131 -7.43 2.62 16.72
CA ARG A 131 -6.04 3.10 16.69
C ARG A 131 -5.39 2.98 18.08
N ILE A 132 -4.08 2.79 18.08
CA ILE A 132 -3.29 2.70 19.32
C ILE A 132 -3.48 3.99 20.12
N GLN A 133 -3.93 3.86 21.36
CA GLN A 133 -4.06 4.98 22.28
C GLN A 133 -2.72 5.21 22.99
N GLY A 134 -2.32 6.48 23.13
CA GLY A 134 -1.03 6.83 23.74
C GLY A 134 -0.96 6.53 25.24
N ALA A 135 -2.06 6.71 25.96
CA ALA A 135 -2.13 6.48 27.40
C ALA A 135 -3.50 5.94 27.80
N VAL A 136 -3.51 5.05 28.77
CA VAL A 136 -4.73 4.63 29.46
C VAL A 136 -4.89 5.54 30.68
N HIS A 137 -5.94 6.35 30.65
CA HIS A 137 -6.27 7.24 31.78
C HIS A 137 -6.98 6.44 32.87
N GLY A 138 -6.49 6.58 34.09
CA GLY A 138 -7.07 5.96 35.27
C GLY A 138 -6.06 5.91 36.42
N SER A 139 -6.55 5.85 37.65
CA SER A 139 -5.73 5.72 38.86
C SER A 139 -5.47 4.24 39.19
N ASN A 140 -4.79 3.52 38.34
CA ASN A 140 -4.32 2.15 38.66
C ASN A 140 -2.91 2.23 39.21
N ALA A 141 -2.74 1.85 40.46
CA ALA A 141 -1.47 1.86 41.18
C ALA A 141 -0.39 0.97 40.51
N ASP A 142 -0.81 0.00 39.69
CA ASP A 142 0.07 -0.96 39.00
C ASP A 142 0.32 -0.60 37.53
N THR A 143 -0.03 0.62 37.08
CA THR A 143 0.17 1.01 35.68
C THR A 143 1.57 1.57 35.50
N GLN A 144 2.39 0.87 34.72
CA GLN A 144 3.67 1.40 34.26
C GLN A 144 3.49 2.71 33.52
N ASN A 145 4.30 3.69 33.84
CA ASN A 145 4.35 4.94 33.08
C ASN A 145 5.01 4.72 31.71
N TRP A 146 4.96 5.75 30.86
CA TRP A 146 5.51 5.65 29.50
C TRP A 146 7.03 5.34 29.48
N ALA A 147 7.79 5.94 30.39
CA ALA A 147 9.24 5.75 30.48
C ALA A 147 9.59 4.32 30.90
N GLU A 148 8.88 3.78 31.89
CA GLU A 148 9.06 2.40 32.38
C GLU A 148 8.73 1.36 31.28
N LYS A 149 7.66 1.59 30.54
CA LYS A 149 7.31 0.71 29.39
C LYS A 149 8.40 0.73 28.33
N ARG A 150 8.92 1.90 28.04
CA ARG A 150 9.99 2.05 27.05
C ARG A 150 11.29 1.39 27.52
N GLU A 151 11.66 1.59 28.76
CA GLU A 151 12.84 0.94 29.36
C GLU A 151 12.70 -0.59 29.34
N MET A 152 11.52 -1.11 29.65
CA MET A 152 11.24 -2.54 29.54
C MET A 152 11.37 -3.03 28.09
N GLU A 153 10.75 -2.34 27.12
CA GLU A 153 10.90 -2.68 25.71
C GLU A 153 12.37 -2.65 25.25
N GLU A 154 13.16 -1.67 25.68
CA GLU A 154 14.58 -1.56 25.35
C GLU A 154 15.43 -2.69 25.98
N ASN A 155 15.06 -3.16 27.16
CA ASN A 155 15.74 -4.26 27.84
C ASN A 155 15.36 -5.65 27.35
N GLU A 156 14.18 -5.80 26.75
CA GLU A 156 13.65 -7.08 26.29
C GLU A 156 13.87 -7.32 24.79
N LEU A 157 13.69 -6.29 23.97
CA LEU A 157 13.74 -6.43 22.53
C LEU A 157 15.17 -6.69 22.02
N GLY A 158 15.35 -7.83 21.37
CA GLY A 158 16.64 -8.31 20.91
C GLY A 158 17.39 -9.16 21.94
N TYR A 159 16.85 -9.32 23.15
CA TYR A 159 17.42 -10.17 24.22
C TYR A 159 16.48 -11.32 24.58
N THR A 160 15.32 -11.01 25.12
CA THR A 160 14.29 -11.98 25.51
C THR A 160 13.12 -12.03 24.52
N VAL A 161 12.85 -10.92 23.83
CA VAL A 161 11.86 -10.80 22.78
C VAL A 161 12.57 -10.68 21.44
N GLN A 162 12.35 -11.64 20.55
CA GLN A 162 12.93 -11.62 19.21
C GLN A 162 12.29 -10.52 18.35
N PRO A 163 13.07 -9.58 17.78
CA PRO A 163 12.54 -8.64 16.80
C PRO A 163 12.15 -9.38 15.52
N TYR A 164 11.05 -8.98 14.91
CA TYR A 164 10.65 -9.48 13.60
C TYR A 164 11.54 -8.91 12.49
N ALA A 165 11.98 -7.67 12.64
CA ALA A 165 12.80 -6.98 11.66
C ALA A 165 13.91 -6.16 12.29
N LEU A 166 15.07 -6.13 11.61
CA LEU A 166 16.16 -5.21 11.88
C LEU A 166 16.24 -4.19 10.75
N ILE A 167 16.06 -2.92 11.09
CA ILE A 167 16.14 -1.81 10.15
C ILE A 167 17.54 -1.19 10.27
N VAL A 168 18.34 -1.29 9.22
CA VAL A 168 19.69 -0.73 9.19
C VAL A 168 19.64 0.68 8.58
N GLY A 169 19.93 1.67 9.41
CA GLY A 169 19.89 3.08 9.09
C GLY A 169 18.70 3.82 9.70
N GLY A 170 18.98 4.71 10.67
CA GLY A 170 17.99 5.57 11.35
C GLY A 170 17.73 6.89 10.62
N GLY A 171 17.85 6.90 9.29
CA GLY A 171 17.46 8.00 8.43
C GLY A 171 15.95 8.19 8.32
N GLN A 172 15.52 9.14 7.48
CA GLN A 172 14.10 9.39 7.25
C GLN A 172 13.36 8.11 6.85
N GLY A 173 13.92 7.28 5.99
CA GLY A 173 13.33 6.01 5.57
C GLY A 173 13.25 4.99 6.71
N GLY A 174 14.33 4.83 7.49
CA GLY A 174 14.35 3.90 8.62
C GLY A 174 13.41 4.32 9.76
N ILE A 175 13.37 5.60 10.08
CA ILE A 175 12.42 6.15 11.07
C ILE A 175 10.97 5.97 10.59
N ALA A 176 10.70 6.26 9.31
CA ALA A 176 9.39 6.09 8.71
C ALA A 176 8.93 4.62 8.76
N LEU A 177 9.81 3.69 8.40
CA LEU A 177 9.54 2.25 8.44
C LEU A 177 9.33 1.76 9.89
N GLY A 178 10.17 2.21 10.82
CA GLY A 178 10.02 1.88 12.24
C GLY A 178 8.69 2.39 12.81
N ALA A 179 8.27 3.61 12.47
CA ALA A 179 6.97 4.16 12.85
C ALA A 179 5.82 3.33 12.26
N ARG A 180 5.92 2.91 11.01
CA ARG A 180 4.94 2.04 10.36
C ARG A 180 4.85 0.67 11.02
N PHE A 181 5.96 0.04 11.34
CA PHE A 181 5.98 -1.23 12.04
C PHE A 181 5.34 -1.13 13.42
N ARG A 182 5.60 -0.04 14.15
CA ARG A 182 4.95 0.17 15.45
C ARG A 182 3.42 0.30 15.33
N GLN A 183 2.92 0.99 14.31
CA GLN A 183 1.47 1.08 14.05
C GLN A 183 0.85 -0.26 13.70
N LEU A 184 1.60 -1.13 13.06
CA LEU A 184 1.19 -2.49 12.71
C LEU A 184 1.43 -3.50 13.86
N GLY A 185 2.03 -3.07 14.97
CA GLY A 185 2.36 -3.97 16.09
C GLY A 185 3.49 -4.95 15.77
N VAL A 186 4.35 -4.62 14.79
CA VAL A 186 5.51 -5.45 14.39
C VAL A 186 6.74 -5.05 15.22
N PRO A 187 7.28 -5.93 16.07
CA PRO A 187 8.49 -5.64 16.83
C PRO A 187 9.70 -5.45 15.91
N ALA A 188 10.33 -4.29 15.97
CA ALA A 188 11.48 -3.96 15.12
C ALA A 188 12.52 -3.16 15.88
N ILE A 189 13.79 -3.35 15.52
CA ILE A 189 14.92 -2.57 16.02
C ILE A 189 15.45 -1.73 14.86
N VAL A 190 15.65 -0.44 15.10
CA VAL A 190 16.34 0.47 14.18
C VAL A 190 17.75 0.70 14.70
N VAL A 191 18.74 0.36 13.88
CA VAL A 191 20.17 0.59 14.22
C VAL A 191 20.76 1.64 13.28
N ASP A 192 21.55 2.54 13.83
CA ASP A 192 22.25 3.58 13.09
C ASP A 192 23.66 3.78 13.62
N ARG A 193 24.56 4.27 12.79
CA ARG A 193 25.93 4.64 13.21
C ARG A 193 25.98 5.93 14.03
N GLY A 194 24.96 6.76 13.99
CA GLY A 194 24.81 7.98 14.78
C GLY A 194 24.45 7.68 16.21
N ASN A 195 24.76 8.61 17.12
CA ASN A 195 24.50 8.45 18.55
C ASN A 195 23.02 8.69 18.91
N ARG A 196 22.26 9.37 18.05
CA ARG A 196 20.85 9.67 18.29
C ARG A 196 20.08 9.90 16.97
N PRO A 197 18.75 9.74 16.99
CA PRO A 197 17.92 10.05 15.84
C PRO A 197 18.18 11.48 15.31
N GLY A 198 18.28 11.64 14.00
CA GLY A 198 18.53 12.91 13.33
C GLY A 198 19.97 13.37 13.20
N ASP A 199 20.96 12.62 13.70
CA ASP A 199 22.38 13.01 13.61
C ASP A 199 22.86 13.13 12.17
N GLN A 200 22.34 12.37 11.26
CA GLN A 200 22.61 12.50 9.84
C GLN A 200 22.22 13.88 9.26
N TRP A 201 21.19 14.54 9.80
CA TRP A 201 20.79 15.90 9.44
C TRP A 201 21.71 16.94 10.12
N ARG A 202 22.04 16.72 11.39
CA ARG A 202 22.93 17.61 12.13
C ARG A 202 24.37 17.59 11.62
N GLY A 203 24.81 16.47 11.06
CA GLY A 203 26.15 16.30 10.50
C GLY A 203 26.29 16.84 9.05
N ARG A 204 25.25 17.36 8.44
CA ARG A 204 25.29 17.94 7.11
C ARG A 204 25.80 19.39 7.13
N TYR A 205 25.92 20.00 5.96
CA TYR A 205 26.37 21.39 5.81
C TYR A 205 25.40 22.38 6.49
N LYS A 206 25.94 23.47 7.03
CA LYS A 206 25.18 24.40 7.89
C LYS A 206 24.03 25.13 7.20
N SER A 207 24.11 25.30 5.87
CA SER A 207 23.05 25.95 5.08
C SER A 207 22.01 24.98 4.54
N LEU A 208 21.99 23.74 5.02
CA LEU A 208 20.98 22.77 4.60
C LEU A 208 19.59 23.23 5.02
N CYS A 209 18.71 23.35 4.06
CA CYS A 209 17.27 23.52 4.26
C CYS A 209 16.54 22.57 3.30
N LEU A 210 15.28 22.28 3.60
CA LEU A 210 14.42 21.56 2.68
C LEU A 210 14.13 22.48 1.47
N HIS A 211 14.16 21.89 0.28
CA HIS A 211 13.96 22.63 -0.97
C HIS A 211 12.49 22.71 -1.37
N ASP A 212 11.72 21.71 -0.94
CA ASP A 212 10.30 21.62 -1.25
C ASP A 212 9.46 22.34 -0.20
N PRO A 213 8.23 22.78 -0.56
CA PRO A 213 7.30 23.32 0.40
C PRO A 213 6.99 22.35 1.53
N VAL A 214 6.87 22.86 2.76
CA VAL A 214 6.69 22.04 3.97
C VAL A 214 5.51 21.09 3.92
N TRP A 215 4.49 21.38 3.14
CA TRP A 215 3.33 20.51 2.98
C TRP A 215 3.59 19.25 2.13
N TYR A 216 4.76 19.11 1.51
CA TYR A 216 5.21 17.88 0.86
C TYR A 216 6.16 17.05 1.74
N ASP A 217 6.87 17.69 2.64
CA ASP A 217 7.97 17.13 3.42
C ASP A 217 7.49 16.65 4.80
N HIS A 218 6.59 15.66 4.82
CA HIS A 218 6.11 15.09 6.07
C HIS A 218 6.76 13.74 6.37
N LEU A 219 6.96 13.46 7.67
CA LEU A 219 7.18 12.09 8.11
C LEU A 219 5.83 11.37 8.25
N PRO A 220 5.77 10.05 8.03
CA PRO A 220 4.56 9.28 8.32
C PRO A 220 4.09 9.55 9.75
N TYR A 221 2.80 9.82 9.93
CA TYR A 221 2.14 10.14 11.20
C TYR A 221 2.59 11.43 11.89
N LEU A 222 3.50 12.18 11.30
CA LEU A 222 4.03 13.43 11.86
C LEU A 222 4.09 14.51 10.78
N PRO A 223 3.01 15.26 10.56
CA PRO A 223 3.04 16.42 9.69
C PRO A 223 3.94 17.51 10.31
N PHE A 224 4.75 18.14 9.48
CA PHE A 224 5.54 19.30 9.93
C PHE A 224 4.65 20.54 10.07
N PRO A 225 4.92 21.42 11.01
CA PRO A 225 4.21 22.68 11.13
C PRO A 225 4.43 23.54 9.87
N PRO A 226 3.46 24.39 9.51
CA PRO A 226 3.50 25.19 8.28
C PRO A 226 4.54 26.32 8.27
N ASN A 227 5.29 26.49 9.33
CA ASN A 227 6.29 27.56 9.51
C ASN A 227 7.45 27.11 10.41
#